data_88b57c5004857a474156ca72fb806560
#
_entry.id   88b57c5004857a474156ca72fb806560
#
_cell.length_a   1.000
_cell.length_b   1.000
_cell.length_c   1.000
_cell.angle_alpha   90.00
_cell.angle_beta   90.00
_cell.angle_gamma   90.00
#
_symmetry.space_group_name_H-M   'P 1'
#
loop_
_entity.id
_entity.type
_entity.pdbx_description
1 polymer ?
#
loop_
_entity_poly.entity_id
_entity_poly.type
_entity_poly.pdbx_seq_one_letter_code
_entity_poly.pdbx_strand_id
1 'polypeptide(L)'
;MTVYIDGELVLYGFVGSSYWDEGFTAGEVLAALAQHGRDNDLVVRLNSGGGYVDDGVAIYNALATHKGKVRVEIDGVAASSASLIAMAGSEIVMKPGTVMMIHEPANPFTSGRGTISDHEVAIESLNAYLASFAGIYADRSGNPVDKVLAAMAAETWLTADKAVAAGYATSVDGEKAKAAAAYDYRLYAHAPSRLVALAKQNDWSFAATSPAASAASTRQKEIVMTEKTKADQPSAETPAPDVGAEIAADRAQ
;
A
#
# COMPACT_ATOMS: atom_id res chain seq x y z
N MET A 1 13.74 -2.16 -2.56
CA MET A 1 14.02 -1.14 -3.62
C MET A 1 14.69 0.06 -2.97
N THR A 2 15.63 0.75 -3.63
CA THR A 2 16.26 1.94 -3.01
C THR A 2 15.29 3.10 -3.10
N VAL A 3 14.82 3.61 -1.96
CA VAL A 3 13.90 4.76 -1.89
C VAL A 3 14.64 6.12 -1.87
N TYR A 4 15.97 6.11 -1.82
CA TYR A 4 16.79 7.32 -1.84
C TYR A 4 17.57 7.39 -3.15
N ILE A 5 17.19 8.33 -4.02
CA ILE A 5 17.68 8.46 -5.40
C ILE A 5 18.04 9.93 -5.65
N ASP A 6 19.28 10.18 -6.06
CA ASP A 6 19.80 11.50 -6.43
C ASP A 6 19.53 12.61 -5.38
N GLY A 7 19.55 12.27 -4.10
CA GLY A 7 19.32 13.21 -3.00
C GLY A 7 17.86 13.39 -2.62
N GLU A 8 16.92 12.76 -3.32
CA GLU A 8 15.48 12.80 -3.06
C GLU A 8 14.98 11.48 -2.46
N LEU A 9 13.93 11.55 -1.66
CA LEU A 9 13.19 10.39 -1.17
C LEU A 9 12.05 10.06 -2.13
N VAL A 10 12.14 8.93 -2.83
CA VAL A 10 11.17 8.52 -3.85
C VAL A 10 10.27 7.41 -3.30
N LEU A 11 9.03 7.77 -2.97
CA LEU A 11 8.02 6.91 -2.34
C LEU A 11 6.94 6.55 -3.34
N TYR A 12 7.22 5.56 -4.19
CA TYR A 12 6.31 5.09 -5.21
C TYR A 12 5.83 3.68 -4.90
N GLY A 13 4.57 3.39 -5.24
CA GLY A 13 3.96 2.08 -5.06
C GLY A 13 3.20 1.91 -3.75
N PHE A 14 3.22 0.71 -3.17
CA PHE A 14 2.47 0.35 -1.98
C PHE A 14 3.17 0.82 -0.70
N VAL A 15 2.42 1.33 0.29
CA VAL A 15 2.96 1.67 1.62
C VAL A 15 3.05 0.39 2.45
N GLY A 16 4.27 -0.07 2.72
CA GLY A 16 4.58 -1.33 3.38
C GLY A 16 5.35 -2.29 2.48
N SER A 17 5.34 -3.58 2.81
CA SER A 17 5.97 -4.61 1.96
C SER A 17 5.26 -4.70 0.61
N SER A 18 6.04 -4.77 -0.47
CA SER A 18 5.54 -4.72 -1.84
C SER A 18 4.60 -5.88 -2.17
N TYR A 19 3.44 -5.57 -2.74
CA TYR A 19 2.50 -6.54 -3.31
C TYR A 19 2.72 -6.75 -4.82
N TRP A 20 3.30 -5.76 -5.51
CA TRP A 20 3.45 -5.74 -6.99
C TRP A 20 4.85 -5.37 -7.42
N ASP A 21 5.87 -5.83 -6.70
CA ASP A 21 7.28 -5.46 -6.90
C ASP A 21 7.56 -3.95 -6.79
N GLU A 22 6.54 -3.13 -6.45
CA GLU A 22 6.63 -1.70 -6.20
C GLU A 22 6.10 -1.40 -4.80
N GLY A 23 6.93 -0.79 -3.95
CA GLY A 23 6.52 -0.39 -2.62
C GLY A 23 7.69 0.11 -1.78
N PHE A 24 7.38 0.62 -0.60
CA PHE A 24 8.35 1.14 0.34
C PHE A 24 7.88 0.94 1.78
N THR A 25 8.81 0.66 2.67
CA THR A 25 8.57 0.41 4.09
C THR A 25 9.08 1.56 4.95
N ALA A 26 8.57 1.65 6.18
CA ALA A 26 9.09 2.60 7.17
C ALA A 26 10.59 2.39 7.44
N GLY A 27 11.06 1.13 7.44
CA GLY A 27 12.48 0.81 7.63
C GLY A 27 13.38 1.38 6.53
N GLU A 28 12.97 1.27 5.26
CA GLU A 28 13.70 1.84 4.12
C GLU A 28 13.73 3.36 4.18
N VAL A 29 12.61 4.00 4.55
CA VAL A 29 12.53 5.46 4.70
C VAL A 29 13.44 5.94 5.84
N LEU A 30 13.44 5.28 6.99
CA LEU A 30 14.32 5.61 8.11
C LEU A 30 15.80 5.49 7.74
N ALA A 31 16.17 4.44 6.99
CA ALA A 31 17.54 4.28 6.49
C ALA A 31 17.92 5.39 5.51
N ALA A 32 17.01 5.79 4.61
CA ALA A 32 17.21 6.90 3.68
C ALA A 32 17.37 8.25 4.40
N LEU A 33 16.55 8.54 5.40
CA LEU A 33 16.66 9.75 6.23
C LEU A 33 17.99 9.80 7.00
N ALA A 34 18.46 8.65 7.50
CA ALA A 34 19.77 8.57 8.15
C ALA A 34 20.91 8.86 7.17
N GLN A 35 20.81 8.42 5.93
CA GLN A 35 21.77 8.69 4.86
C GLN A 35 21.71 10.16 4.41
N HIS A 36 20.53 10.75 4.29
CA HIS A 36 20.30 12.15 3.87
C HIS A 36 20.87 13.15 4.88
N GLY A 37 20.75 12.83 6.17
CA GLY A 37 21.13 13.71 7.27
C GLY A 37 19.95 14.58 7.74
N ARG A 38 19.75 14.62 9.06
CA ARG A 38 18.53 15.16 9.69
C ARG A 38 18.33 16.68 9.54
N ASP A 39 19.38 17.43 9.24
CA ASP A 39 19.36 18.89 9.22
C ASP A 39 19.27 19.45 7.78
N ASN A 40 19.33 18.59 6.77
CA ASN A 40 19.27 18.98 5.37
C ASN A 40 17.82 19.10 4.89
N ASP A 41 17.55 20.05 4.00
CA ASP A 41 16.25 20.15 3.35
C ASP A 41 15.99 18.93 2.45
N LEU A 42 14.82 18.36 2.52
CA LEU A 42 14.45 17.10 1.89
C LEU A 42 13.31 17.28 0.88
N VAL A 43 13.48 16.73 -0.31
CA VAL A 43 12.40 16.54 -1.27
C VAL A 43 11.90 15.09 -1.19
N VAL A 44 10.59 14.95 -1.05
CA VAL A 44 9.87 13.66 -1.04
C VAL A 44 9.00 13.59 -2.27
N ARG A 45 9.33 12.69 -3.19
CA ARG A 45 8.52 12.39 -4.38
C ARG A 45 7.51 11.30 -4.02
N LEU A 46 6.22 11.59 -4.12
CA LEU A 46 5.16 10.70 -3.67
C LEU A 46 4.23 10.31 -4.82
N ASN A 47 4.06 9.00 -5.01
CA ASN A 47 3.10 8.43 -5.95
C ASN A 47 2.65 7.06 -5.44
N SER A 48 1.56 7.04 -4.65
CA SER A 48 1.13 5.83 -3.95
C SER A 48 -0.39 5.80 -3.78
N GLY A 49 -0.96 4.61 -3.99
CA GLY A 49 -2.36 4.33 -3.69
C GLY A 49 -2.65 4.11 -2.21
N GLY A 50 -1.63 4.09 -1.36
CA GLY A 50 -1.73 3.78 0.06
C GLY A 50 -1.20 2.39 0.41
N GLY A 51 -1.59 1.86 1.55
CA GLY A 51 -1.15 0.57 2.05
C GLY A 51 -1.30 0.45 3.56
N TYR A 52 -0.33 -0.19 4.23
CA TYR A 52 -0.40 -0.43 5.66
C TYR A 52 -0.35 0.87 6.48
N VAL A 53 -1.31 0.96 7.40
CA VAL A 53 -1.48 2.10 8.28
C VAL A 53 -0.25 2.32 9.16
N ASP A 54 0.32 1.25 9.73
CA ASP A 54 1.45 1.31 10.65
C ASP A 54 2.71 1.87 9.97
N ASP A 55 3.02 1.41 8.75
CA ASP A 55 4.09 1.99 7.93
C ASP A 55 3.82 3.47 7.60
N GLY A 56 2.57 3.80 7.21
CA GLY A 56 2.17 5.17 6.91
C GLY A 56 2.38 6.13 8.08
N VAL A 57 1.94 5.74 9.28
CA VAL A 57 2.12 6.53 10.52
C VAL A 57 3.60 6.66 10.89
N ALA A 58 4.36 5.57 10.80
CA ALA A 58 5.78 5.58 11.13
C ALA A 58 6.56 6.51 10.18
N ILE A 59 6.25 6.48 8.89
CA ILE A 59 6.85 7.38 7.88
C ILE A 59 6.43 8.83 8.12
N TYR A 60 5.13 9.09 8.37
CA TYR A 60 4.66 10.43 8.72
C TYR A 60 5.45 11.01 9.90
N ASN A 61 5.56 10.27 11.00
CA ASN A 61 6.26 10.72 12.19
C ASN A 61 7.77 10.94 11.93
N ALA A 62 8.40 10.09 11.14
CA ALA A 62 9.81 10.24 10.78
C ALA A 62 10.05 11.54 9.98
N LEU A 63 9.18 11.86 9.04
CA LEU A 63 9.24 13.08 8.24
C LEU A 63 8.85 14.32 9.06
N ALA A 64 7.80 14.24 9.88
CA ALA A 64 7.35 15.36 10.73
C ALA A 64 8.37 15.76 11.81
N THR A 65 9.24 14.84 12.22
CA THR A 65 10.35 15.09 13.17
C THR A 65 11.68 15.42 12.49
N HIS A 66 11.72 15.45 11.17
CA HIS A 66 12.89 15.89 10.40
C HIS A 66 13.15 17.37 10.64
N LYS A 67 14.43 17.77 10.83
CA LYS A 67 14.76 19.15 11.21
C LYS A 67 14.89 20.10 10.01
N GLY A 68 15.32 19.58 8.86
CA GLY A 68 15.31 20.32 7.60
C GLY A 68 13.87 20.51 7.08
N LYS A 69 13.68 21.39 6.11
CA LYS A 69 12.39 21.55 5.46
C LYS A 69 12.05 20.29 4.67
N VAL A 70 10.83 19.77 4.82
CA VAL A 70 10.32 18.67 4.03
C VAL A 70 9.35 19.22 2.98
N ARG A 71 9.72 19.10 1.71
CA ARG A 71 8.87 19.40 0.55
C ARG A 71 8.35 18.09 -0.04
N VAL A 72 7.05 17.88 0.00
CA VAL A 72 6.40 16.72 -0.62
C VAL A 72 5.86 17.09 -1.98
N GLU A 73 6.26 16.37 -3.03
CA GLU A 73 5.76 16.53 -4.40
C GLU A 73 4.92 15.31 -4.80
N ILE A 74 3.64 15.52 -5.03
CA ILE A 74 2.72 14.46 -5.47
C ILE A 74 2.79 14.34 -6.99
N ASP A 75 3.35 13.23 -7.46
CA ASP A 75 3.63 13.01 -8.88
C ASP A 75 2.50 12.34 -9.66
N GLY A 76 1.63 11.60 -8.98
CA GLY A 76 0.51 10.91 -9.61
C GLY A 76 -0.70 10.84 -8.70
N VAL A 77 -0.59 10.04 -7.64
CA VAL A 77 -1.64 9.81 -6.65
C VAL A 77 -1.05 9.86 -5.24
N ALA A 78 -1.79 10.41 -4.28
CA ALA A 78 -1.53 10.26 -2.86
C ALA A 78 -2.84 9.88 -2.17
N ALA A 79 -3.08 8.58 -1.95
CA ALA A 79 -4.32 8.08 -1.39
C ALA A 79 -4.10 7.33 -0.08
N SER A 80 -5.09 7.38 0.84
CA SER A 80 -5.07 6.62 2.10
C SER A 80 -3.81 6.93 2.93
N SER A 81 -3.07 5.94 3.42
CA SER A 81 -1.83 6.12 4.19
C SER A 81 -0.79 7.00 3.46
N ALA A 82 -0.77 7.02 2.12
CA ALA A 82 0.11 7.93 1.38
C ALA A 82 -0.32 9.39 1.52
N SER A 83 -1.61 9.70 1.57
CA SER A 83 -2.06 11.07 1.83
C SER A 83 -1.73 11.51 3.26
N LEU A 84 -1.76 10.59 4.22
CA LEU A 84 -1.31 10.84 5.59
C LEU A 84 0.20 11.19 5.63
N ILE A 85 1.03 10.43 4.92
CA ILE A 85 2.47 10.71 4.78
C ILE A 85 2.70 12.11 4.22
N ALA A 86 1.91 12.52 3.22
CA ALA A 86 2.04 13.85 2.62
C ALA A 86 1.85 14.99 3.64
N MET A 87 1.01 14.79 4.68
CA MET A 87 0.74 15.81 5.71
C MET A 87 1.99 16.21 6.51
N ALA A 88 3.05 15.41 6.49
CA ALA A 88 4.32 15.74 7.15
C ALA A 88 5.11 16.86 6.43
N GLY A 89 4.80 17.14 5.16
CA GLY A 89 5.50 18.17 4.40
C GLY A 89 5.23 19.59 4.92
N SER A 90 6.25 20.41 5.10
CA SER A 90 6.10 21.86 5.29
C SER A 90 5.51 22.52 4.04
N GLU A 91 5.86 21.99 2.88
CA GLU A 91 5.27 22.27 1.57
C GLU A 91 4.73 21.00 0.96
N ILE A 92 3.51 21.05 0.44
CA ILE A 92 2.87 19.92 -0.28
C ILE A 92 2.45 20.43 -1.65
N VAL A 93 3.18 20.02 -2.66
CA VAL A 93 2.99 20.45 -4.04
C VAL A 93 2.33 19.34 -4.83
N MET A 94 1.21 19.63 -5.45
CA MET A 94 0.54 18.70 -6.35
C MET A 94 0.78 19.08 -7.80
N LYS A 95 1.16 18.13 -8.63
CA LYS A 95 1.30 18.38 -10.08
C LYS A 95 -0.06 18.42 -10.77
N PRO A 96 -0.21 19.17 -11.87
CA PRO A 96 -1.48 19.20 -12.62
C PRO A 96 -1.91 17.79 -13.04
N GLY A 97 -3.16 17.42 -12.70
CA GLY A 97 -3.73 16.11 -13.01
C GLY A 97 -3.51 15.03 -11.94
N THR A 98 -2.82 15.35 -10.83
CA THR A 98 -2.71 14.46 -9.68
C THR A 98 -3.99 14.46 -8.85
N VAL A 99 -4.15 13.44 -8.03
CA VAL A 99 -5.26 13.34 -7.08
C VAL A 99 -4.76 12.94 -5.70
N MET A 100 -5.45 13.46 -4.68
CA MET A 100 -5.29 13.06 -3.29
C MET A 100 -6.60 12.42 -2.81
N MET A 101 -6.51 11.43 -1.90
CA MET A 101 -7.70 10.84 -1.29
C MET A 101 -7.50 10.65 0.21
N ILE A 102 -8.51 11.07 0.96
CA ILE A 102 -8.61 10.84 2.40
C ILE A 102 -9.85 9.98 2.70
N HIS A 103 -9.68 9.00 3.56
CA HIS A 103 -10.76 8.13 4.01
C HIS A 103 -10.52 7.58 5.41
N GLU A 104 -11.52 6.91 5.97
CA GLU A 104 -11.39 6.18 7.23
C GLU A 104 -10.41 5.01 7.11
N PRO A 105 -9.65 4.69 8.18
CA PRO A 105 -8.82 3.49 8.19
C PRO A 105 -9.71 2.25 8.05
N ALA A 106 -9.21 1.24 7.35
CA ALA A 106 -9.92 0.00 7.14
C ALA A 106 -9.03 -1.20 7.46
N ASN A 107 -9.59 -2.22 8.09
CA ASN A 107 -8.91 -3.50 8.22
C ASN A 107 -9.02 -4.28 6.91
N PRO A 108 -7.93 -4.92 6.46
CA PRO A 108 -8.05 -5.91 5.40
C PRO A 108 -8.97 -7.03 5.86
N PHE A 109 -9.68 -7.67 4.92
CA PHE A 109 -10.56 -8.78 5.24
C PHE A 109 -9.81 -9.87 6.01
N THR A 110 -10.29 -10.19 7.22
CA THR A 110 -9.81 -11.33 7.98
C THR A 110 -10.37 -12.60 7.36
N SER A 111 -9.48 -13.52 6.98
CA SER A 111 -9.91 -14.88 6.61
C SER A 111 -10.23 -15.64 7.88
N GLY A 112 -11.41 -16.27 7.97
CA GLY A 112 -11.80 -17.11 9.08
C GLY A 112 -13.09 -16.65 9.78
N ARG A 113 -13.31 -17.20 10.99
CA ARG A 113 -14.49 -16.92 11.81
C ARG A 113 -14.11 -15.92 12.90
N GLY A 114 -14.69 -14.72 12.87
CA GLY A 114 -14.61 -13.75 13.95
C GLY A 114 -15.79 -13.90 14.92
N THR A 115 -15.53 -13.79 16.22
CA THR A 115 -16.55 -13.65 17.27
C THR A 115 -16.98 -12.18 17.37
N ILE A 116 -18.05 -11.91 18.12
CA ILE A 116 -18.47 -10.53 18.43
C ILE A 116 -17.31 -9.75 19.07
N SER A 117 -16.61 -10.37 20.03
CA SER A 117 -15.47 -9.73 20.71
C SER A 117 -14.31 -9.40 19.76
N ASP A 118 -14.03 -10.26 18.76
CA ASP A 118 -12.99 -9.97 17.76
C ASP A 118 -13.35 -8.74 16.92
N HIS A 119 -14.63 -8.60 16.56
CA HIS A 119 -15.12 -7.43 15.84
C HIS A 119 -15.12 -6.16 16.69
N GLU A 120 -15.48 -6.24 17.99
CA GLU A 120 -15.41 -5.12 18.91
C GLU A 120 -13.98 -4.60 19.07
N VAL A 121 -12.99 -5.47 19.25
CA VAL A 121 -11.56 -5.11 19.30
C VAL A 121 -11.11 -4.46 18.00
N ALA A 122 -11.54 -4.98 16.84
CA ALA A 122 -11.23 -4.38 15.55
C ALA A 122 -11.82 -2.97 15.41
N ILE A 123 -13.06 -2.75 15.86
CA ILE A 123 -13.72 -1.44 15.86
C ILE A 123 -12.98 -0.47 16.78
N GLU A 124 -12.58 -0.87 17.99
CA GLU A 124 -11.80 -0.02 18.90
C GLU A 124 -10.46 0.42 18.26
N SER A 125 -9.75 -0.51 17.63
CA SER A 125 -8.51 -0.21 16.92
C SER A 125 -8.73 0.79 15.77
N LEU A 126 -9.74 0.57 14.93
CA LEU A 126 -10.08 1.48 13.84
C LEU A 126 -10.46 2.88 14.35
N ASN A 127 -11.21 2.97 15.45
CA ASN A 127 -11.58 4.26 16.07
C ASN A 127 -10.35 5.02 16.59
N ALA A 128 -9.36 4.31 17.16
CA ALA A 128 -8.11 4.92 17.62
C ALA A 128 -7.32 5.53 16.45
N TYR A 129 -7.17 4.78 15.34
CA TYR A 129 -6.55 5.29 14.12
C TYR A 129 -7.35 6.43 13.49
N LEU A 130 -8.68 6.32 13.45
CA LEU A 130 -9.57 7.36 12.91
C LEU A 130 -9.38 8.68 13.62
N ALA A 131 -9.38 8.67 14.95
CA ALA A 131 -9.17 9.87 15.76
C ALA A 131 -7.78 10.49 15.53
N SER A 132 -6.73 9.66 15.46
CA SER A 132 -5.37 10.10 15.19
C SER A 132 -5.23 10.74 13.80
N PHE A 133 -5.77 10.11 12.77
CA PHE A 133 -5.69 10.62 11.39
C PHE A 133 -6.50 11.89 11.21
N ALA A 134 -7.70 11.95 11.79
CA ALA A 134 -8.52 13.16 11.75
C ALA A 134 -7.79 14.35 12.39
N GLY A 135 -7.06 14.13 13.48
CA GLY A 135 -6.20 15.15 14.10
C GLY A 135 -5.11 15.63 13.14
N ILE A 136 -4.35 14.72 12.52
CA ILE A 136 -3.29 15.06 11.57
C ILE A 136 -3.82 15.87 10.38
N TYR A 137 -4.93 15.42 9.79
CA TYR A 137 -5.55 16.15 8.69
C TYR A 137 -6.11 17.51 9.12
N ALA A 138 -6.69 17.62 10.32
CA ALA A 138 -7.22 18.87 10.87
C ALA A 138 -6.09 19.89 11.13
N ASP A 139 -5.01 19.46 11.78
CA ASP A 139 -3.84 20.29 12.06
C ASP A 139 -3.21 20.82 10.76
N ARG A 140 -3.11 19.95 9.75
CA ARG A 140 -2.56 20.33 8.45
C ARG A 140 -3.44 21.28 7.67
N SER A 141 -4.74 21.00 7.58
CA SER A 141 -5.66 21.74 6.71
C SER A 141 -6.25 22.98 7.37
N GLY A 142 -6.19 23.07 8.70
CA GLY A 142 -6.90 24.08 9.48
C GLY A 142 -8.43 23.90 9.50
N ASN A 143 -8.93 22.76 9.00
CA ASN A 143 -10.36 22.45 9.07
C ASN A 143 -10.75 21.91 10.45
N PRO A 144 -11.98 22.17 10.93
CA PRO A 144 -12.51 21.52 12.12
C PRO A 144 -12.51 19.98 11.99
N VAL A 145 -12.23 19.28 13.10
CA VAL A 145 -12.11 17.82 13.12
C VAL A 145 -13.38 17.11 12.62
N ASP A 146 -14.56 17.62 12.96
CA ASP A 146 -15.85 17.09 12.51
C ASP A 146 -16.00 17.16 10.98
N LYS A 147 -15.53 18.23 10.36
CA LYS A 147 -15.50 18.37 8.90
C LYS A 147 -14.53 17.39 8.26
N VAL A 148 -13.37 17.17 8.88
CA VAL A 148 -12.39 16.19 8.43
C VAL A 148 -12.95 14.77 8.53
N LEU A 149 -13.56 14.41 9.67
CA LEU A 149 -14.22 13.12 9.87
C LEU A 149 -15.29 12.86 8.81
N ALA A 150 -16.12 13.86 8.51
CA ALA A 150 -17.15 13.76 7.45
C ALA A 150 -16.52 13.54 6.07
N ALA A 151 -15.40 14.20 5.77
CA ALA A 151 -14.69 14.03 4.51
C ALA A 151 -14.03 12.65 4.42
N MET A 152 -13.49 12.11 5.53
CA MET A 152 -12.93 10.76 5.61
C MET A 152 -14.03 9.70 5.42
N ALA A 153 -15.16 9.83 6.11
CA ALA A 153 -16.29 8.90 5.98
C ALA A 153 -16.87 8.88 4.55
N ALA A 154 -16.79 10.00 3.82
CA ALA A 154 -17.22 10.11 2.43
C ALA A 154 -16.21 9.58 1.41
N GLU A 155 -15.04 9.11 1.84
CA GLU A 155 -13.94 8.73 0.92
C GLU A 155 -13.70 9.84 -0.11
N THR A 156 -13.14 10.96 0.34
CA THR A 156 -13.06 12.17 -0.47
C THR A 156 -11.85 12.17 -1.40
N TRP A 157 -12.12 12.19 -2.70
CA TRP A 157 -11.13 12.34 -3.77
C TRP A 157 -11.01 13.81 -4.19
N LEU A 158 -9.79 14.34 -4.13
CA LEU A 158 -9.47 15.75 -4.38
C LEU A 158 -8.56 15.88 -5.61
N THR A 159 -8.94 16.73 -6.56
CA THR A 159 -7.99 17.23 -7.57
C THR A 159 -6.97 18.14 -6.89
N ALA A 160 -5.86 18.44 -7.56
CA ALA A 160 -4.82 19.33 -7.03
C ALA A 160 -5.40 20.67 -6.53
N ASP A 161 -6.23 21.34 -7.34
CA ASP A 161 -6.85 22.61 -6.97
C ASP A 161 -7.78 22.48 -5.75
N LYS A 162 -8.55 21.38 -5.66
CA LYS A 162 -9.44 21.12 -4.53
C LYS A 162 -8.67 20.80 -3.26
N ALA A 163 -7.55 20.09 -3.36
CA ALA A 163 -6.68 19.80 -2.21
C ALA A 163 -6.07 21.08 -1.64
N VAL A 164 -5.62 21.99 -2.51
CA VAL A 164 -5.12 23.33 -2.09
C VAL A 164 -6.25 24.14 -1.45
N ALA A 165 -7.42 24.21 -2.09
CA ALA A 165 -8.56 24.97 -1.55
C ALA A 165 -9.07 24.42 -0.20
N ALA A 166 -8.90 23.11 0.05
CA ALA A 166 -9.26 22.46 1.30
C ALA A 166 -8.13 22.46 2.34
N GLY A 167 -6.94 23.01 2.04
CA GLY A 167 -5.80 23.11 2.95
C GLY A 167 -4.95 21.83 3.09
N TYR A 168 -5.24 20.77 2.33
CA TYR A 168 -4.46 19.53 2.35
C TYR A 168 -3.17 19.61 1.48
N ALA A 169 -3.10 20.56 0.56
CA ALA A 169 -1.90 20.88 -0.20
C ALA A 169 -1.61 22.38 -0.15
N THR A 170 -0.36 22.78 -0.46
CA THR A 170 0.07 24.19 -0.42
C THR A 170 -0.01 24.86 -1.77
N SER A 171 0.26 24.12 -2.84
CA SER A 171 0.26 24.68 -4.20
C SER A 171 0.05 23.62 -5.27
N VAL A 172 -0.32 24.09 -6.45
CA VAL A 172 -0.28 23.31 -7.69
C VAL A 172 0.85 23.86 -8.53
N ASP A 173 1.87 23.05 -8.83
CA ASP A 173 3.03 23.48 -9.59
C ASP A 173 3.71 22.31 -10.33
N GLY A 174 4.53 22.64 -11.31
CA GLY A 174 5.40 21.71 -12.01
C GLY A 174 4.80 21.08 -13.26
N GLU A 175 5.46 20.02 -13.72
CA GLU A 175 5.08 19.24 -14.90
C GLU A 175 3.80 18.43 -14.69
N LYS A 176 3.24 17.91 -15.79
CA LYS A 176 2.05 17.04 -15.72
C LYS A 176 2.31 15.83 -14.84
N ALA A 177 1.21 15.35 -14.21
CA ALA A 177 1.19 14.14 -13.40
C ALA A 177 1.80 12.93 -14.14
N LYS A 178 2.53 12.11 -13.39
CA LYS A 178 2.95 10.77 -13.84
C LYS A 178 1.76 9.80 -13.84
N ALA A 179 1.95 8.62 -14.44
CA ALA A 179 0.98 7.54 -14.29
C ALA A 179 0.84 7.17 -12.79
N ALA A 180 -0.37 6.85 -12.37
CA ALA A 180 -0.61 6.41 -11.00
C ALA A 180 0.15 5.11 -10.71
N ALA A 181 0.67 4.97 -9.50
CA ALA A 181 1.36 3.76 -9.05
C ALA A 181 0.44 2.54 -9.02
N ALA A 182 1.02 1.35 -9.04
CA ALA A 182 0.31 0.08 -8.95
C ALA A 182 -0.47 -0.01 -7.62
N TYR A 183 -1.77 -0.21 -7.73
CA TYR A 183 -2.67 -0.41 -6.60
C TYR A 183 -4.02 -0.95 -7.07
N ASP A 184 -4.70 -1.73 -6.25
CA ASP A 184 -6.07 -2.15 -6.54
C ASP A 184 -7.08 -1.05 -6.18
N TYR A 185 -7.20 -0.06 -7.03
CA TYR A 185 -8.11 1.08 -6.81
C TYR A 185 -9.60 0.68 -6.75
N ARG A 186 -9.95 -0.59 -7.05
CA ARG A 186 -11.32 -1.13 -6.88
C ARG A 186 -11.70 -1.32 -5.41
N LEU A 187 -10.72 -1.32 -4.50
CA LEU A 187 -10.94 -1.37 -3.05
C LEU A 187 -11.61 -0.10 -2.51
N TYR A 188 -11.50 1.01 -3.24
CA TYR A 188 -12.10 2.28 -2.87
C TYR A 188 -13.48 2.46 -3.51
N ALA A 189 -14.48 2.81 -2.70
CA ALA A 189 -15.87 2.89 -3.13
C ALA A 189 -16.11 3.99 -4.17
N HIS A 190 -15.39 5.12 -4.07
CA HIS A 190 -15.56 6.29 -4.92
C HIS A 190 -14.33 6.58 -5.79
N ALA A 191 -13.47 5.58 -6.04
CA ALA A 191 -12.28 5.78 -6.86
C ALA A 191 -12.61 6.33 -8.24
N PRO A 192 -11.83 7.32 -8.74
CA PRO A 192 -11.99 7.82 -10.10
C PRO A 192 -11.96 6.67 -11.12
N SER A 193 -12.91 6.68 -12.06
CA SER A 193 -13.07 5.58 -13.04
C SER A 193 -11.79 5.33 -13.87
N ARG A 194 -10.96 6.36 -14.10
CA ARG A 194 -9.66 6.21 -14.76
C ARG A 194 -8.69 5.33 -13.95
N LEU A 195 -8.68 5.44 -12.62
CA LEU A 195 -7.82 4.63 -11.75
C LEU A 195 -8.31 3.18 -11.68
N VAL A 196 -9.63 2.99 -11.60
CA VAL A 196 -10.25 1.67 -11.66
C VAL A 196 -9.97 0.99 -13.01
N ALA A 197 -10.05 1.73 -14.12
CA ALA A 197 -9.72 1.23 -15.45
C ALA A 197 -8.24 0.84 -15.54
N LEU A 198 -7.34 1.67 -15.00
CA LEU A 198 -5.90 1.39 -14.96
C LEU A 198 -5.59 0.12 -14.16
N ALA A 199 -6.20 -0.07 -12.99
CA ALA A 199 -6.06 -1.27 -12.19
C ALA A 199 -6.54 -2.52 -12.93
N LYS A 200 -7.66 -2.44 -13.64
CA LYS A 200 -8.16 -3.54 -14.48
C LYS A 200 -7.23 -3.85 -15.65
N GLN A 201 -6.73 -2.84 -16.34
CA GLN A 201 -5.86 -2.99 -17.50
C GLN A 201 -4.53 -3.66 -17.14
N ASN A 202 -3.99 -3.38 -15.96
CA ASN A 202 -2.72 -3.91 -15.49
C ASN A 202 -2.88 -5.10 -14.53
N ASP A 203 -4.11 -5.59 -14.35
CA ASP A 203 -4.45 -6.72 -13.44
C ASP A 203 -3.98 -6.51 -11.99
N TRP A 204 -3.99 -5.27 -11.52
CA TRP A 204 -3.69 -4.96 -10.13
C TRP A 204 -4.83 -5.42 -9.24
N SER A 205 -4.61 -6.47 -8.46
CA SER A 205 -5.60 -7.07 -7.57
C SER A 205 -4.99 -7.49 -6.24
N PHE A 206 -5.54 -7.01 -5.16
CA PHE A 206 -5.14 -7.39 -3.81
C PHE A 206 -5.33 -8.89 -3.53
N ALA A 207 -6.33 -9.51 -4.14
CA ALA A 207 -6.60 -10.95 -4.01
C ALA A 207 -5.60 -11.82 -4.79
N ALA A 208 -5.05 -11.33 -5.91
CA ALA A 208 -4.11 -12.09 -6.74
C ALA A 208 -2.72 -12.22 -6.11
N THR A 209 -2.40 -11.40 -5.11
CA THR A 209 -1.11 -11.34 -4.43
C THR A 209 -1.09 -12.00 -3.05
N SER A 210 -2.19 -12.65 -2.64
CA SER A 210 -2.19 -13.51 -1.46
C SER A 210 -1.16 -14.65 -1.63
N PRO A 211 -0.33 -14.98 -0.63
CA PRO A 211 0.67 -16.06 -0.72
C PRO A 211 0.11 -17.39 -1.22
N ALA A 212 -1.17 -17.67 -0.96
CA ALA A 212 -1.86 -18.85 -1.47
C ALA A 212 -2.09 -18.81 -3.00
N ALA A 213 -2.34 -17.64 -3.59
CA ALA A 213 -2.53 -17.48 -5.03
C ALA A 213 -1.20 -17.55 -5.80
N SER A 214 -0.11 -16.98 -5.23
CA SER A 214 1.23 -17.09 -5.78
C SER A 214 1.72 -18.54 -5.81
N ALA A 215 1.49 -19.30 -4.73
CA ALA A 215 1.85 -20.74 -4.67
C ALA A 215 1.05 -21.57 -5.69
N ALA A 216 -0.22 -21.24 -5.95
CA ALA A 216 -1.05 -21.92 -6.95
C ALA A 216 -0.57 -21.61 -8.38
N SER A 217 -0.21 -20.36 -8.68
CA SER A 217 0.31 -19.94 -9.99
C SER A 217 1.68 -20.54 -10.29
N THR A 218 2.57 -20.62 -9.30
CA THR A 218 3.88 -21.27 -9.44
C THR A 218 3.73 -22.76 -9.64
N ARG A 219 2.83 -23.42 -8.89
CA ARG A 219 2.55 -24.85 -9.03
C ARG A 219 1.94 -25.20 -10.39
N GLN A 220 1.07 -24.33 -10.93
CA GLN A 220 0.46 -24.53 -12.23
C GLN A 220 1.46 -24.31 -13.37
N LYS A 221 2.43 -23.38 -13.24
CA LYS A 221 3.54 -23.21 -14.17
C LYS A 221 4.53 -24.38 -14.14
N GLU A 222 4.81 -24.93 -12.95
CA GLU A 222 5.67 -26.14 -12.81
C GLU A 222 4.99 -27.38 -13.41
N ILE A 223 3.69 -27.57 -13.19
CA ILE A 223 2.93 -28.70 -13.77
C ILE A 223 2.92 -28.61 -15.31
N VAL A 224 2.71 -27.43 -15.87
CA VAL A 224 2.72 -27.23 -17.34
C VAL A 224 4.14 -27.42 -17.94
N MET A 225 5.19 -27.05 -17.20
CA MET A 225 6.58 -27.31 -17.65
C MET A 225 6.96 -28.79 -17.55
N THR A 226 6.51 -29.52 -16.52
CA THR A 226 6.79 -30.96 -16.37
C THR A 226 6.00 -31.82 -17.35
N GLU A 227 4.79 -31.42 -17.75
CA GLU A 227 4.05 -32.13 -18.81
C GLU A 227 4.67 -31.93 -20.19
N LYS A 228 5.25 -30.76 -20.48
CA LYS A 228 5.89 -30.48 -21.77
C LYS A 228 7.24 -31.20 -21.94
N THR A 229 7.90 -31.56 -20.84
CA THR A 229 9.16 -32.32 -20.85
C THR A 229 8.93 -33.83 -20.85
N LYS A 230 7.74 -34.33 -20.53
CA LYS A 230 7.41 -35.74 -20.46
C LYS A 230 6.87 -36.32 -21.78
N ALA A 231 6.58 -35.43 -22.75
CA ALA A 231 6.10 -35.86 -24.08
C ALA A 231 7.19 -36.30 -25.06
N ASP A 232 8.48 -36.18 -24.72
CA ASP A 232 9.62 -36.46 -25.59
C ASP A 232 10.58 -37.56 -25.09
N GLN A 233 10.14 -38.51 -24.22
CA GLN A 233 10.96 -39.66 -23.86
C GLN A 233 10.19 -40.99 -24.03
N PRO A 234 10.80 -42.02 -24.64
CA PRO A 234 10.15 -43.31 -24.83
C PRO A 234 10.12 -44.10 -23.52
N SER A 235 9.00 -44.77 -23.28
CA SER A 235 8.67 -45.60 -22.13
C SER A 235 9.64 -46.74 -21.89
N ALA A 236 10.16 -46.81 -20.65
CA ALA A 236 10.78 -48.05 -20.10
C ALA A 236 9.87 -48.55 -18.97
N GLU A 237 9.37 -49.77 -19.14
CA GLU A 237 8.60 -50.51 -18.14
C GLU A 237 9.50 -50.88 -16.94
N THR A 238 8.99 -50.69 -15.72
CA THR A 238 9.57 -51.27 -14.49
C THR A 238 8.37 -51.71 -13.58
N PRO A 239 8.46 -52.92 -12.97
CA PRO A 239 7.31 -53.55 -12.29
C PRO A 239 7.05 -52.98 -10.90
N ALA A 240 5.77 -53.06 -10.49
CA ALA A 240 5.22 -52.59 -9.21
C ALA A 240 5.78 -53.34 -7.98
N PRO A 241 6.03 -52.67 -6.84
CA PRO A 241 6.32 -53.35 -5.58
C PRO A 241 5.03 -53.78 -4.88
N ASP A 242 5.13 -54.99 -4.30
CA ASP A 242 4.13 -55.70 -3.50
C ASP A 242 3.91 -54.99 -2.15
N VAL A 243 2.64 -54.56 -1.91
CA VAL A 243 2.19 -53.88 -0.67
C VAL A 243 1.47 -54.91 0.20
N GLY A 244 2.20 -55.87 0.75
CA GLY A 244 1.61 -56.94 1.51
C GLY A 244 2.28 -57.38 2.81
N ALA A 245 3.11 -56.53 3.46
CA ALA A 245 3.84 -57.02 4.64
C ALA A 245 4.25 -55.92 5.66
N GLU A 246 3.36 -55.00 6.04
CA GLU A 246 3.66 -54.08 7.18
C GLU A 246 2.44 -53.59 7.95
N ILE A 247 1.46 -54.49 8.27
CA ILE A 247 0.43 -54.22 9.26
C ILE A 247 0.30 -55.37 10.23
N ALA A 248 1.35 -55.62 11.04
CA ALA A 248 1.24 -56.60 12.13
C ALA A 248 2.29 -56.39 13.25
N ALA A 249 2.60 -55.17 13.64
CA ALA A 249 3.52 -54.96 14.76
C ALA A 249 3.32 -53.69 15.57
N ASP A 250 2.04 -53.28 15.83
CA ASP A 250 1.80 -52.21 16.81
C ASP A 250 0.48 -52.42 17.59
N ARG A 251 0.40 -53.59 18.22
CA ARG A 251 -0.63 -53.92 19.21
C ARG A 251 -0.11 -54.82 20.31
N ALA A 252 0.92 -54.36 21.03
CA ALA A 252 1.29 -54.92 22.36
C ALA A 252 2.38 -54.06 23.00
N GLN A 253 2.01 -52.96 23.66
CA GLN A 253 2.56 -52.46 24.92
C GLN A 253 1.68 -51.38 25.46
#